data_37c151b216cc719e94a33502a6abae19
#
_entry.id   37c151b216cc719e94a33502a6abae19
#
_cell.length_a   1.000
_cell.length_b   1.000
_cell.length_c   1.000
_cell.angle_alpha   90.00
_cell.angle_beta   90.00
_cell.angle_gamma   90.00
#
_symmetry.space_group_name_H-M   'P 1'
#
loop_
_entity.id
_entity.type
_entity.pdbx_description
1 polymer ?
#
loop_
_entity_poly.entity_id
_entity_poly.type
_entity_poly.pdbx_seq_one_letter_code
_entity_poly.pdbx_strand_id
1 'polypeptide(L)'
;MIIEQDIRGERVILSQYYEKDISKEYLSWLSDKEINRFLEVRFTEYSEALAKEYVKSCIQSPNIYFLKIVSSKGDFIGTCTITYNENHRTAEIGLMLGAKDFHNKGIGTEVIALLTRFCCSNLSSRKVTAGLYVNNVGSLRAFLKNLCLY
;
A
#
# COMPACT_ATOMS: atom_id res chain seq x y z
N MET A 1 -6.37 5.24 10.93
CA MET A 1 -5.15 5.86 11.54
C MET A 1 -4.51 6.83 10.55
N ILE A 2 -3.76 7.80 11.05
CA ILE A 2 -3.10 8.85 10.27
C ILE A 2 -1.61 8.84 10.61
N ILE A 3 -0.74 8.93 9.61
CA ILE A 3 0.70 9.17 9.85
C ILE A 3 0.93 10.66 10.10
N GLU A 4 1.83 10.98 11.03
CA GLU A 4 2.16 12.38 11.37
C GLU A 4 3.09 13.03 10.34
N GLN A 5 3.92 12.22 9.69
CA GLN A 5 4.91 12.67 8.70
C GLN A 5 4.98 11.67 7.55
N ASP A 6 5.30 12.17 6.35
CA ASP A 6 5.56 11.35 5.19
C ASP A 6 6.73 10.40 5.43
N ILE A 7 6.59 9.16 4.94
CA ILE A 7 7.66 8.16 4.95
C ILE A 7 8.45 8.32 3.65
N ARG A 8 9.68 8.82 3.74
CA ARG A 8 10.50 9.16 2.57
C ARG A 8 11.48 8.06 2.24
N GLY A 9 11.45 7.63 0.97
CA GLY A 9 12.44 6.77 0.36
C GLY A 9 13.35 7.54 -0.60
N GLU A 10 14.08 6.81 -1.41
CA GLU A 10 14.97 7.38 -2.44
C GLU A 10 14.16 7.85 -3.66
N ARG A 11 13.26 7.01 -4.15
CA ARG A 11 12.46 7.24 -5.36
C ARG A 11 10.99 7.48 -5.10
N VAL A 12 10.51 7.13 -3.90
CA VAL A 12 9.11 7.23 -3.52
C VAL A 12 8.94 7.90 -2.16
N ILE A 13 7.75 8.47 -1.98
CA ILE A 13 7.27 9.05 -0.73
C ILE A 13 5.91 8.41 -0.45
N LEU A 14 5.72 7.92 0.77
CA LEU A 14 4.43 7.43 1.24
C LEU A 14 3.79 8.52 2.08
N SER A 15 2.63 8.99 1.64
CA SER A 15 1.89 10.08 2.28
C SER A 15 0.49 9.62 2.66
N GLN A 16 -0.12 10.29 3.63
CA GLN A 16 -1.50 10.01 3.99
C GLN A 16 -2.42 10.17 2.78
N TYR A 17 -3.32 9.20 2.57
CA TYR A 17 -4.34 9.26 1.54
C TYR A 17 -5.66 9.73 2.14
N TYR A 18 -6.28 10.73 1.52
CA TYR A 18 -7.55 11.30 1.94
C TYR A 18 -8.60 11.16 0.83
N GLU A 19 -9.87 11.31 1.17
CA GLU A 19 -10.98 11.29 0.21
C GLU A 19 -10.78 12.28 -0.95
N LYS A 20 -10.19 13.45 -0.67
CA LYS A 20 -9.88 14.47 -1.69
C LYS A 20 -8.81 14.06 -2.70
N ASP A 21 -8.01 13.05 -2.38
CA ASP A 21 -6.95 12.52 -3.25
C ASP A 21 -7.49 11.52 -4.28
N ILE A 22 -8.77 11.11 -4.15
CA ILE A 22 -9.39 10.17 -5.09
C ILE A 22 -9.51 10.84 -6.46
N SER A 23 -8.83 10.25 -7.43
CA SER A 23 -8.77 10.71 -8.81
C SER A 23 -9.45 9.73 -9.77
N LYS A 24 -9.76 10.18 -10.97
CA LYS A 24 -10.25 9.29 -12.05
C LYS A 24 -9.22 8.20 -12.37
N GLU A 25 -7.94 8.52 -12.26
CA GLU A 25 -6.84 7.59 -12.46
C GLU A 25 -6.89 6.45 -11.42
N TYR A 26 -7.01 6.79 -10.13
CA TYR A 26 -7.17 5.79 -9.07
C TYR A 26 -8.39 4.89 -9.29
N LEU A 27 -9.53 5.46 -9.64
CA LEU A 27 -10.76 4.70 -9.93
C LEU A 27 -10.57 3.78 -11.15
N SER A 28 -9.83 4.22 -12.17
CA SER A 28 -9.51 3.38 -13.33
C SER A 28 -8.67 2.17 -12.95
N TRP A 29 -7.74 2.31 -12.01
CA TRP A 29 -6.94 1.17 -11.53
C TRP A 29 -7.78 0.14 -10.79
N LEU A 30 -8.75 0.57 -10.00
CA LEU A 30 -9.65 -0.35 -9.29
C LEU A 30 -10.49 -1.21 -10.24
N SER A 31 -10.76 -0.73 -11.44
CA SER A 31 -11.52 -1.42 -12.49
C SER A 31 -10.65 -2.12 -13.53
N ASP A 32 -9.36 -1.87 -13.56
CA ASP A 32 -8.42 -2.47 -14.53
C ASP A 32 -8.10 -3.90 -14.11
N LYS A 33 -8.52 -4.87 -14.93
CA LYS A 33 -8.35 -6.31 -14.67
C LYS A 33 -6.89 -6.76 -14.61
N GLU A 34 -5.99 -6.04 -15.24
CA GLU A 34 -4.55 -6.32 -15.17
C GLU A 34 -3.97 -5.87 -13.82
N ILE A 35 -4.37 -4.70 -13.34
CA ILE A 35 -3.91 -4.14 -12.07
C ILE A 35 -4.53 -4.88 -10.90
N ASN A 36 -5.84 -5.10 -10.93
CA ASN A 36 -6.58 -5.65 -9.79
C ASN A 36 -6.63 -7.18 -9.72
N ARG A 37 -6.07 -7.91 -10.70
CA ARG A 37 -6.18 -9.37 -10.81
C ARG A 37 -5.78 -10.15 -9.56
N PHE A 38 -4.92 -9.60 -8.73
CA PHE A 38 -4.45 -10.18 -7.48
C PHE A 38 -4.93 -9.43 -6.24
N LEU A 39 -5.93 -8.56 -6.39
CA LEU A 39 -6.49 -7.77 -5.31
C LEU A 39 -7.92 -8.19 -5.04
N GLU A 40 -8.35 -8.08 -3.78
CA GLU A 40 -9.75 -8.37 -3.40
C GLU A 40 -10.75 -7.41 -4.06
N VAL A 41 -10.33 -6.21 -4.43
CA VAL A 41 -11.16 -5.21 -5.13
C VAL A 41 -11.69 -5.71 -6.47
N ARG A 42 -11.10 -6.73 -7.08
CA ARG A 42 -11.58 -7.33 -8.35
C ARG A 42 -12.99 -7.91 -8.28
N PHE A 43 -13.46 -8.21 -7.08
CA PHE A 43 -14.79 -8.77 -6.84
C PHE A 43 -15.87 -7.71 -6.62
N THR A 44 -15.51 -6.44 -6.64
CA THR A 44 -16.43 -5.33 -6.37
C THR A 44 -16.33 -4.31 -7.51
N GLU A 45 -17.48 -3.84 -8.01
CA GLU A 45 -17.51 -2.68 -8.88
C GLU A 45 -17.37 -1.42 -8.04
N TYR A 46 -16.24 -0.72 -8.18
CA TYR A 46 -15.98 0.48 -7.42
C TYR A 46 -16.52 1.72 -8.13
N SER A 47 -17.48 2.38 -7.47
CA SER A 47 -17.87 3.75 -7.77
C SER A 47 -16.99 4.73 -6.97
N GLU A 48 -16.99 6.00 -7.37
CA GLU A 48 -16.32 7.05 -6.60
C GLU A 48 -16.86 7.13 -5.15
N ALA A 49 -18.18 6.94 -4.98
CA ALA A 49 -18.82 6.94 -3.66
C ALA A 49 -18.29 5.81 -2.77
N LEU A 50 -18.18 4.59 -3.29
CA LEU A 50 -17.63 3.44 -2.54
C LEU A 50 -16.14 3.63 -2.23
N ALA A 51 -15.36 4.20 -3.15
CA ALA A 51 -13.97 4.51 -2.89
C ALA A 51 -13.81 5.55 -1.77
N LYS A 52 -14.62 6.59 -1.76
CA LYS A 52 -14.64 7.59 -0.67
C LYS A 52 -15.00 6.97 0.67
N GLU A 53 -16.03 6.13 0.70
CA GLU A 53 -16.46 5.43 1.91
C GLU A 53 -15.34 4.53 2.46
N TYR A 54 -14.65 3.79 1.58
CA TYR A 54 -13.52 2.95 1.96
C TYR A 54 -12.37 3.78 2.56
N VAL A 55 -11.95 4.85 1.90
CA VAL A 55 -10.88 5.73 2.40
C VAL A 55 -11.25 6.32 3.75
N LYS A 56 -12.48 6.80 3.89
CA LYS A 56 -13.00 7.33 5.17
C LYS A 56 -12.97 6.28 6.27
N SER A 57 -13.40 5.06 5.98
CA SER A 57 -13.37 3.96 6.95
C SER A 57 -11.94 3.62 7.40
N CYS A 58 -10.97 3.65 6.50
CA CYS A 58 -9.55 3.45 6.83
C CYS A 58 -9.01 4.56 7.74
N ILE A 59 -9.34 5.82 7.46
CA ILE A 59 -8.91 6.96 8.28
C ILE A 59 -9.49 6.87 9.70
N GLN A 60 -10.75 6.48 9.83
CA GLN A 60 -11.45 6.33 11.11
C GLN A 60 -11.06 5.06 11.87
N SER A 61 -10.48 4.08 11.17
CA SER A 61 -10.05 2.82 11.79
C SER A 61 -8.94 3.06 12.81
N PRO A 62 -8.99 2.40 13.97
CA PRO A 62 -7.93 2.48 14.99
C PRO A 62 -6.69 1.67 14.64
N ASN A 63 -6.69 0.92 13.55
CA ASN A 63 -5.65 -0.04 13.22
C ASN A 63 -5.23 -0.10 11.75
N ILE A 64 -5.78 0.75 10.88
CA ILE A 64 -5.46 0.78 9.45
C ILE A 64 -4.82 2.11 9.07
N TYR A 65 -3.64 2.04 8.46
CA TYR A 65 -3.05 3.15 7.72
C TYR A 65 -3.28 2.92 6.23
N PHE A 66 -3.84 3.91 5.54
CA PHE A 66 -4.02 3.88 4.10
C PHE A 66 -3.28 5.05 3.46
N LEU A 67 -2.24 4.75 2.69
CA LEU A 67 -1.28 5.71 2.21
C LEU A 67 -1.24 5.72 0.68
N LYS A 68 -0.94 6.87 0.11
CA LYS A 68 -0.59 7.00 -1.31
C LYS A 68 0.91 6.84 -1.50
N ILE A 69 1.27 6.24 -2.62
CA ILE A 69 2.65 6.11 -3.10
C ILE A 69 2.85 7.17 -4.17
N VAL A 70 3.79 8.07 -3.95
CA VAL A 70 4.10 9.17 -4.87
C VAL A 70 5.58 9.09 -5.24
N SER A 71 5.91 9.33 -6.51
CA SER A 71 7.31 9.42 -6.92
C SER A 71 7.99 10.65 -6.32
N SER A 72 9.32 10.66 -6.26
CA SER A 72 10.09 11.84 -5.85
C SER A 72 9.83 13.07 -6.73
N LYS A 73 9.25 12.87 -7.90
CA LYS A 73 8.85 13.94 -8.84
C LYS A 73 7.37 14.38 -8.70
N GLY A 74 6.62 13.72 -7.81
CA GLY A 74 5.22 14.03 -7.55
C GLY A 74 4.20 13.20 -8.31
N ASP A 75 4.61 12.18 -9.07
CA ASP A 75 3.68 11.32 -9.80
C ASP A 75 2.97 10.37 -8.83
N PHE A 76 1.65 10.25 -8.95
CA PHE A 76 0.89 9.27 -8.19
C PHE A 76 1.09 7.88 -8.78
N ILE A 77 1.64 6.96 -7.99
CA ILE A 77 2.04 5.62 -8.44
C ILE A 77 1.06 4.53 -8.01
N GLY A 78 0.51 4.66 -6.81
CA GLY A 78 -0.36 3.65 -6.24
C GLY A 78 -0.72 3.92 -4.79
N THR A 79 -1.21 2.89 -4.13
CA THR A 79 -1.59 2.94 -2.71
C THR A 79 -0.99 1.79 -1.94
N CYS A 80 -0.84 1.97 -0.63
CA CYS A 80 -0.43 0.90 0.27
C CYS A 80 -1.16 0.98 1.60
N THR A 81 -1.21 -0.13 2.30
CA THR A 81 -1.91 -0.28 3.58
C THR A 81 -1.00 -0.91 4.61
N ILE A 82 -1.24 -0.54 5.86
CA ILE A 82 -0.73 -1.26 7.03
C ILE A 82 -1.93 -1.54 7.93
N THR A 83 -2.18 -2.81 8.24
CA THR A 83 -3.14 -3.21 9.27
C THR A 83 -2.35 -3.65 10.50
N TYR A 84 -2.45 -2.87 11.57
CA TYR A 84 -1.67 -3.09 12.78
C TYR A 84 -2.53 -3.69 13.90
N ASN A 85 -2.03 -4.73 14.52
CA ASN A 85 -2.60 -5.34 15.71
C ASN A 85 -1.73 -5.03 16.92
N GLU A 86 -2.20 -4.12 17.76
CA GLU A 86 -1.46 -3.65 18.95
C GLU A 86 -1.25 -4.78 19.97
N ASN A 87 -2.28 -5.60 20.21
CA ASN A 87 -2.21 -6.68 21.20
C ASN A 87 -1.13 -7.72 20.87
N HIS A 88 -0.98 -8.02 19.59
CA HIS A 88 0.03 -8.97 19.10
C HIS A 88 1.31 -8.31 18.62
N ARG A 89 1.31 -7.00 18.48
CA ARG A 89 2.42 -6.23 17.88
C ARG A 89 2.80 -6.77 16.50
N THR A 90 1.78 -7.04 15.67
CA THR A 90 1.95 -7.55 14.32
C THR A 90 1.37 -6.57 13.32
N ALA A 91 1.99 -6.45 12.17
CA ALA A 91 1.50 -5.66 11.07
C ALA A 91 1.35 -6.51 9.81
N GLU A 92 0.27 -6.29 9.07
CA GLU A 92 0.10 -6.82 7.72
C GLU A 92 0.17 -5.65 6.74
N ILE A 93 1.01 -5.80 5.71
CA ILE A 93 1.20 -4.78 4.68
C ILE A 93 0.65 -5.23 3.34
N GLY A 94 0.08 -4.29 2.59
CA GLY A 94 -0.40 -4.50 1.24
C GLY A 94 -0.04 -3.30 0.36
N LEU A 95 0.04 -3.51 -0.95
CA LEU A 95 0.26 -2.44 -1.91
C LEU A 95 -0.40 -2.73 -3.25
N MET A 96 -0.79 -1.66 -3.93
CA MET A 96 -1.26 -1.65 -5.31
C MET A 96 -0.45 -0.62 -6.10
N LEU A 97 0.28 -1.07 -7.12
CA LEU A 97 0.97 -0.19 -8.06
C LEU A 97 0.09 -0.06 -9.31
N GLY A 98 -0.62 1.05 -9.41
CA GLY A 98 -1.54 1.32 -10.52
C GLY A 98 -0.84 1.90 -11.75
N ALA A 99 0.18 2.73 -11.56
CA ALA A 99 0.91 3.36 -12.66
C ALA A 99 1.84 2.35 -13.35
N LYS A 100 1.43 1.86 -14.52
CA LYS A 100 2.15 0.80 -15.27
C LYS A 100 3.58 1.20 -15.65
N ASP A 101 3.84 2.48 -15.87
CA ASP A 101 5.18 3.00 -16.19
C ASP A 101 6.20 2.80 -15.07
N PHE A 102 5.72 2.55 -13.85
CA PHE A 102 6.56 2.29 -12.67
C PHE A 102 6.69 0.79 -12.34
N HIS A 103 6.06 -0.08 -13.11
CA HIS A 103 6.19 -1.53 -12.92
C HIS A 103 7.59 -2.02 -13.31
N ASN A 104 8.03 -3.12 -12.67
CA ASN A 104 9.32 -3.79 -12.94
C ASN A 104 10.58 -2.90 -12.79
N LYS A 105 10.49 -1.84 -11.99
CA LYS A 105 11.59 -0.88 -11.73
C LYS A 105 12.06 -0.89 -10.29
N GLY A 106 11.63 -1.88 -9.49
CA GLY A 106 12.02 -2.01 -8.09
C GLY A 106 11.25 -1.08 -7.14
N ILE A 107 10.24 -0.37 -7.61
CA ILE A 107 9.40 0.54 -6.79
C ILE A 107 8.69 -0.24 -5.68
N GLY A 108 8.05 -1.37 -6.01
CA GLY A 108 7.38 -2.22 -5.01
C GLY A 108 8.34 -2.71 -3.92
N THR A 109 9.56 -3.07 -4.30
CA THR A 109 10.61 -3.47 -3.35
C THR A 109 10.95 -2.34 -2.38
N GLU A 110 11.08 -1.11 -2.88
CA GLU A 110 11.36 0.07 -2.03
C GLU A 110 10.19 0.39 -1.10
N VAL A 111 8.95 0.34 -1.61
CA VAL A 111 7.74 0.56 -0.80
C VAL A 111 7.65 -0.46 0.34
N ILE A 112 7.89 -1.75 0.06
CA ILE A 112 7.89 -2.81 1.08
C ILE A 112 8.95 -2.55 2.15
N ALA A 113 10.16 -2.14 1.75
CA ALA A 113 11.24 -1.80 2.69
C ALA A 113 10.85 -0.64 3.61
N LEU A 114 10.25 0.42 3.06
CA LEU A 114 9.78 1.58 3.81
C LEU A 114 8.67 1.21 4.80
N LEU A 115 7.66 0.45 4.35
CA LEU A 115 6.56 -0.02 5.20
C LEU A 115 7.07 -0.91 6.33
N THR A 116 7.96 -1.86 6.02
CA THR A 116 8.55 -2.75 7.03
C THR A 116 9.33 -1.97 8.07
N ARG A 117 10.17 -1.02 7.64
CA ARG A 117 10.92 -0.14 8.55
C ARG A 117 9.97 0.68 9.44
N PHE A 118 8.94 1.28 8.86
CA PHE A 118 7.95 2.03 9.63
C PHE A 118 7.25 1.15 10.67
N CYS A 119 6.81 -0.05 10.29
CA CYS A 119 6.19 -0.99 11.22
C CYS A 119 7.11 -1.36 12.38
N CYS A 120 8.37 -1.63 12.11
CA CYS A 120 9.33 -2.01 13.15
C CYS A 120 9.72 -0.83 14.04
N SER A 121 10.01 0.33 13.46
CA SER A 121 10.58 1.47 14.20
C SER A 121 9.52 2.35 14.85
N ASN A 122 8.40 2.60 14.18
CA ASN A 122 7.35 3.51 14.66
C ASN A 122 6.21 2.80 15.38
N LEU A 123 5.83 1.60 14.93
CA LEU A 123 4.76 0.81 15.55
C LEU A 123 5.30 -0.27 16.50
N SER A 124 6.61 -0.41 16.64
CA SER A 124 7.24 -1.46 17.45
C SER A 124 6.74 -2.87 17.12
N SER A 125 6.43 -3.10 15.83
CA SER A 125 5.98 -4.42 15.36
C SER A 125 7.08 -5.45 15.51
N ARG A 126 6.74 -6.59 16.07
CA ARG A 126 7.65 -7.75 16.17
C ARG A 126 7.55 -8.70 14.99
N LYS A 127 6.51 -8.52 14.14
CA LYS A 127 6.28 -9.33 12.96
C LYS A 127 5.55 -8.48 11.91
N VAL A 128 6.07 -8.50 10.69
CA VAL A 128 5.41 -7.92 9.51
C VAL A 128 5.09 -9.04 8.53
N THR A 129 3.86 -9.07 8.04
CA THR A 129 3.35 -10.09 7.12
C THR A 129 2.72 -9.46 5.90
N ALA A 130 2.58 -10.25 4.85
CA ALA A 130 1.79 -9.92 3.67
C ALA A 130 1.12 -11.17 3.11
N GLY A 131 -0.12 -11.03 2.66
CA GLY A 131 -0.82 -12.07 1.91
C GLY A 131 -0.56 -11.92 0.41
N LEU A 132 -0.23 -13.01 -0.27
CA LEU A 132 0.02 -13.02 -1.70
C LEU A 132 -0.70 -14.19 -2.37
N TYR A 133 -1.28 -13.94 -3.54
CA TYR A 133 -1.68 -15.03 -4.41
C TYR A 133 -0.44 -15.73 -5.00
N VAL A 134 -0.43 -17.05 -5.01
CA VAL A 134 0.73 -17.86 -5.45
C VAL A 134 1.23 -17.50 -6.86
N ASN A 135 0.33 -17.06 -7.73
CA ASN A 135 0.65 -16.67 -9.10
C ASN A 135 1.18 -15.22 -9.22
N ASN A 136 1.19 -14.45 -8.12
CA ASN A 136 1.71 -13.10 -8.11
C ASN A 136 3.24 -13.09 -7.93
N VAL A 137 3.94 -13.58 -8.94
CA VAL A 137 5.40 -13.76 -8.92
C VAL A 137 6.14 -12.41 -8.74
N GLY A 138 5.60 -11.34 -9.31
CA GLY A 138 6.20 -10.00 -9.18
C GLY A 138 6.24 -9.53 -7.72
N SER A 139 5.11 -9.60 -7.02
CA SER A 139 5.04 -9.28 -5.59
C SER A 139 5.88 -10.23 -4.75
N LEU A 140 5.81 -11.55 -5.03
CA LEU A 140 6.63 -12.52 -4.32
C LEU A 140 8.12 -12.17 -4.37
N ARG A 141 8.65 -11.85 -5.55
CA ARG A 141 10.05 -11.44 -5.71
C ARG A 141 10.37 -10.15 -4.95
N ALA A 142 9.47 -9.18 -4.97
CA ALA A 142 9.66 -7.91 -4.24
C ALA A 142 9.71 -8.15 -2.72
N PHE A 143 8.84 -9.01 -2.19
CA PHE A 143 8.86 -9.37 -0.76
C PHE A 143 10.10 -10.19 -0.40
N LEU A 144 10.50 -11.17 -1.21
CA LEU A 144 11.69 -11.97 -0.97
C LEU A 144 12.98 -11.13 -0.89
N LYS A 145 13.09 -10.07 -1.69
CA LYS A 145 14.22 -9.13 -1.62
C LYS A 145 14.29 -8.33 -0.32
N ASN A 146 13.17 -8.21 0.40
CA ASN A 146 13.05 -7.51 1.67
C ASN A 146 13.06 -8.45 2.89
N LEU A 147 13.19 -9.76 2.69
CA LEU A 147 13.33 -10.68 3.80
C LEU A 147 14.66 -10.41 4.49
N CYS A 148 14.58 -9.69 5.61
CA CYS A 148 15.64 -9.72 6.59
C CYS A 148 15.50 -11.04 7.34
N LEU A 149 16.44 -11.92 7.13
CA LEU A 149 16.59 -13.10 7.99
C LEU A 149 17.11 -12.58 9.33
N TYR A 150 16.23 -12.51 10.30
CA TYR A 150 16.59 -12.28 11.69
C TYR A 150 16.80 -13.63 12.38
#